data_fdf8dc3294311dee502f9892121ae49d
#
_entry.id   fdf8dc3294311dee502f9892121ae49d
#
_cell.length_a   1.000
_cell.length_b   1.000
_cell.length_c   1.000
_cell.angle_alpha   90.00
_cell.angle_beta   90.00
_cell.angle_gamma   90.00
#
_symmetry.space_group_name_H-M   'P 1'
#
loop_
_entity.id
_entity.type
_entity.pdbx_description
1 polymer ?
#
loop_
_entity_poly.entity_id
_entity_poly.type
_entity_poly.pdbx_seq_one_letter_code
_entity_poly.pdbx_strand_id
1 'polypeptide(L)'
;DGVSAIPSGMDTVWVNLDADGIPVGGNAPSQLWYWDSLDFWGDNLGVVKSQSWLAGFSPDNRNWLILPALQIVDGNAELSWASAPYQGPRYMDGYTVLVSTTNNDATVSPHPFTDTLFHAAEMIGSPGTGTDISTYTFSDGYIHANGYLDSMYFIHPGEDTLFTDTETFNLGQLEPHTVDLAAYAGQTIYIAFLHDSEDDNLIELDDILVTGTLPVISTDKISEEIGLEVFPNPARDFVLLNYEVIEATDISVQVFDMQGRLMQVYNNVSSAAGEHQHRINVSNFPVGNYNIVINAEGQRLSKRFIKQ
;
A
#
# COMPACT_ATOMS: atom_id res chain seq x y z
N ASP A 1 0.87 -3.35 -19.29
CA ASP A 1 0.97 -1.97 -18.82
C ASP A 1 -0.37 -1.48 -18.23
N GLY A 2 -0.96 -2.27 -17.36
CA GLY A 2 -2.16 -1.90 -16.63
C GLY A 2 -1.77 -1.04 -15.45
N VAL A 3 -2.08 0.24 -15.50
CA VAL A 3 -1.99 1.14 -14.35
C VAL A 3 -3.05 0.65 -13.36
N SER A 4 -2.62 -0.13 -12.39
CA SER A 4 -3.44 -0.43 -11.23
C SER A 4 -3.75 0.90 -10.54
N ALA A 5 -5.00 1.28 -10.50
CA ALA A 5 -5.44 2.46 -9.77
C ALA A 5 -5.45 2.15 -8.26
N ILE A 6 -4.28 2.10 -7.66
CA ILE A 6 -4.16 2.34 -6.23
C ILE A 6 -4.55 3.81 -5.99
N PRO A 7 -5.28 4.17 -4.92
CA PRO A 7 -5.74 5.54 -4.67
C PRO A 7 -4.63 6.55 -4.89
N SER A 8 -4.92 7.65 -5.58
CA SER A 8 -3.98 8.70 -5.91
C SER A 8 -3.28 9.21 -4.65
N GLY A 9 -2.01 8.88 -4.46
CA GLY A 9 -1.23 9.12 -3.25
C GLY A 9 -0.48 7.90 -2.75
N MET A 10 -0.96 6.69 -3.05
CA MET A 10 -0.23 5.44 -2.82
C MET A 10 0.72 5.10 -3.98
N ASP A 11 0.33 5.39 -5.21
CA ASP A 11 1.04 5.02 -6.44
C ASP A 11 2.44 5.63 -6.59
N THR A 12 2.86 6.56 -5.76
CA THR A 12 4.20 7.16 -5.84
C THR A 12 5.15 6.73 -4.72
N VAL A 13 4.66 6.01 -3.73
CA VAL A 13 5.43 5.70 -2.49
C VAL A 13 5.34 4.23 -2.11
N TRP A 14 4.24 3.55 -2.44
CA TRP A 14 4.06 2.12 -2.22
C TRP A 14 4.63 1.32 -3.39
N VAL A 15 5.23 0.17 -3.10
CA VAL A 15 5.64 -0.79 -4.13
C VAL A 15 4.54 -1.82 -4.29
N ASN A 16 4.03 -1.96 -5.50
CA ASN A 16 3.05 -2.97 -5.89
C ASN A 16 3.69 -3.86 -6.95
N LEU A 17 3.94 -5.13 -6.62
CA LEU A 17 4.76 -6.02 -7.42
C LEU A 17 4.08 -7.40 -7.54
N ASP A 18 3.89 -7.84 -8.78
CA ASP A 18 3.65 -9.23 -9.13
C ASP A 18 5.02 -9.92 -9.34
N ALA A 19 5.36 -10.83 -8.45
CA ALA A 19 6.65 -11.51 -8.47
C ALA A 19 6.62 -12.90 -9.12
N ASP A 20 5.43 -13.42 -9.42
CA ASP A 20 5.28 -14.69 -10.13
C ASP A 20 5.14 -14.52 -11.65
N GLY A 21 4.58 -13.38 -12.11
CA GLY A 21 4.38 -13.08 -13.52
C GLY A 21 3.34 -13.98 -14.20
N ILE A 22 2.49 -14.64 -13.41
CA ILE A 22 1.48 -15.56 -13.93
C ILE A 22 0.17 -14.81 -14.10
N PRO A 23 -0.45 -14.86 -15.29
CA PRO A 23 -1.73 -14.20 -15.50
C PRO A 23 -2.81 -14.69 -14.54
N VAL A 24 -3.64 -13.79 -14.05
CA VAL A 24 -4.82 -14.15 -13.25
C VAL A 24 -5.83 -14.94 -14.08
N GLY A 25 -6.56 -15.83 -13.41
CA GLY A 25 -7.71 -16.53 -13.99
C GLY A 25 -8.96 -15.64 -14.04
N GLY A 26 -9.97 -16.08 -14.72
CA GLY A 26 -11.27 -15.38 -14.76
C GLY A 26 -11.22 -13.98 -15.36
N ASN A 27 -11.90 -13.03 -14.70
CA ASN A 27 -12.06 -11.65 -15.15
C ASN A 27 -11.44 -10.63 -14.17
N ALA A 28 -10.44 -11.03 -13.40
CA ALA A 28 -9.79 -10.07 -12.50
C ALA A 28 -9.18 -8.92 -13.28
N PRO A 29 -9.27 -7.69 -12.77
CA PRO A 29 -8.82 -6.51 -13.48
C PRO A 29 -7.29 -6.37 -13.51
N SER A 30 -6.57 -7.03 -12.62
CA SER A 30 -5.12 -6.87 -12.47
C SER A 30 -4.47 -8.15 -11.94
N GLN A 31 -3.21 -8.35 -12.29
CA GLN A 31 -2.29 -9.34 -11.69
C GLN A 31 -1.64 -8.82 -10.40
N LEU A 32 -1.74 -7.51 -10.17
CA LEU A 32 -1.22 -6.80 -9.01
C LEU A 32 -2.32 -6.59 -7.98
N TRP A 33 -1.98 -6.11 -6.79
CA TRP A 33 -2.95 -5.49 -5.92
C TRP A 33 -3.62 -4.32 -6.66
N TYR A 34 -4.92 -4.21 -6.57
CA TYR A 34 -5.69 -3.17 -7.24
C TYR A 34 -6.74 -2.57 -6.31
N TRP A 35 -7.05 -1.30 -6.52
CA TRP A 35 -8.11 -0.63 -5.81
C TRP A 35 -9.47 -0.94 -6.44
N ASP A 36 -10.47 -1.19 -5.61
CA ASP A 36 -11.87 -1.31 -5.99
C ASP A 36 -12.70 -0.35 -5.14
N SER A 37 -13.70 0.26 -5.73
CA SER A 37 -14.63 1.15 -5.01
C SER A 37 -15.63 0.42 -4.14
N LEU A 38 -15.77 -0.88 -4.32
CA LEU A 38 -16.71 -1.75 -3.61
C LEU A 38 -15.94 -2.85 -2.90
N ASP A 39 -16.34 -3.15 -1.68
CA ASP A 39 -15.97 -4.39 -1.01
C ASP A 39 -16.71 -5.60 -1.60
N PHE A 40 -16.54 -6.78 -1.03
CA PHE A 40 -17.25 -7.99 -1.48
C PHE A 40 -18.78 -7.92 -1.26
N TRP A 41 -19.25 -7.01 -0.43
CA TRP A 41 -20.66 -6.75 -0.17
C TRP A 41 -21.28 -5.76 -1.14
N GLY A 42 -20.46 -5.05 -1.90
CA GLY A 42 -20.87 -3.98 -2.77
C GLY A 42 -21.09 -2.66 -2.05
N ASP A 43 -20.56 -2.52 -0.84
CA ASP A 43 -20.51 -1.26 -0.12
C ASP A 43 -19.41 -0.35 -0.70
N ASN A 44 -19.63 0.96 -0.71
CA ASN A 44 -18.67 1.95 -1.24
C ASN A 44 -17.60 2.29 -0.19
N LEU A 45 -16.78 1.33 0.18
CA LEU A 45 -15.73 1.52 1.16
C LEU A 45 -14.37 1.89 0.55
N GLY A 46 -14.09 1.39 -0.66
CA GLY A 46 -12.83 1.64 -1.35
C GLY A 46 -11.69 0.80 -0.80
N VAL A 47 -11.64 -0.48 -1.17
CA VAL A 47 -10.70 -1.50 -0.69
C VAL A 47 -9.59 -1.81 -1.68
N VAL A 48 -8.52 -2.43 -1.21
CA VAL A 48 -7.42 -2.95 -2.05
C VAL A 48 -7.53 -4.47 -2.12
N LYS A 49 -7.56 -5.02 -3.32
CA LYS A 49 -7.77 -6.45 -3.60
C LYS A 49 -6.58 -7.10 -4.28
N SER A 50 -6.37 -8.39 -4.02
CA SER A 50 -5.43 -9.25 -4.75
C SER A 50 -6.06 -10.61 -4.99
N GLN A 51 -5.69 -11.24 -6.11
CA GLN A 51 -6.22 -12.54 -6.54
C GLN A 51 -5.12 -13.60 -6.53
N SER A 52 -5.43 -14.78 -5.96
CA SER A 52 -4.61 -15.99 -6.02
C SER A 52 -5.05 -16.97 -7.11
N TRP A 53 -6.29 -16.82 -7.63
CA TRP A 53 -6.76 -17.67 -8.73
C TRP A 53 -6.05 -17.32 -10.02
N LEU A 54 -4.97 -18.06 -10.30
CA LEU A 54 -4.09 -17.84 -11.44
C LEU A 54 -4.46 -18.72 -12.63
N ALA A 55 -3.99 -18.34 -13.82
CA ALA A 55 -4.20 -19.11 -15.03
C ALA A 55 -3.54 -20.49 -14.93
N GLY A 56 -4.30 -21.53 -15.24
CA GLY A 56 -3.82 -22.91 -15.17
C GLY A 56 -3.79 -23.50 -13.78
N PHE A 57 -4.45 -22.87 -12.80
CA PHE A 57 -4.49 -23.32 -11.39
C PHE A 57 -3.08 -23.41 -10.78
N SER A 58 -2.27 -22.39 -11.03
CA SER A 58 -0.91 -22.33 -10.49
C SER A 58 -0.95 -22.01 -9.00
N PRO A 59 -0.21 -22.74 -8.16
CA PRO A 59 -0.14 -22.47 -6.72
C PRO A 59 0.90 -21.39 -6.36
N ASP A 60 1.51 -20.73 -7.34
CA ASP A 60 2.69 -19.89 -7.13
C ASP A 60 2.34 -18.39 -7.02
N ASN A 61 1.19 -18.01 -6.46
CA ASN A 61 0.83 -16.61 -6.30
C ASN A 61 1.82 -15.86 -5.40
N ARG A 62 2.32 -14.70 -5.85
CA ARG A 62 3.26 -13.86 -5.09
C ARG A 62 3.06 -12.38 -5.40
N ASN A 63 1.98 -11.82 -4.88
CA ASN A 63 1.64 -10.43 -5.04
C ASN A 63 2.04 -9.60 -3.81
N TRP A 64 2.97 -8.68 -3.99
CA TRP A 64 3.50 -7.84 -2.93
C TRP A 64 2.89 -6.44 -2.93
N LEU A 65 2.43 -5.99 -1.77
CA LEU A 65 2.08 -4.59 -1.50
C LEU A 65 2.97 -4.09 -0.37
N ILE A 66 3.94 -3.22 -0.67
CA ILE A 66 4.97 -2.82 0.27
C ILE A 66 4.77 -1.35 0.63
N LEU A 67 4.70 -1.07 1.93
CA LEU A 67 4.59 0.27 2.47
C LEU A 67 5.89 1.07 2.24
N PRO A 68 5.81 2.41 2.20
CA PRO A 68 7.00 3.25 2.26
C PRO A 68 7.86 2.94 3.48
N ALA A 69 9.13 3.37 3.43
CA ALA A 69 10.00 3.30 4.59
C ALA A 69 9.39 4.03 5.80
N LEU A 70 9.38 3.38 6.95
CA LEU A 70 8.79 3.88 8.19
C LEU A 70 9.87 3.89 9.28
N GLN A 71 10.11 5.04 9.91
CA GLN A 71 10.94 5.09 11.10
C GLN A 71 10.07 4.88 12.33
N ILE A 72 10.31 3.81 13.05
CA ILE A 72 9.62 3.51 14.30
C ILE A 72 10.26 4.36 15.41
N VAL A 73 9.46 5.21 16.07
CA VAL A 73 9.99 6.18 17.04
C VAL A 73 10.20 5.55 18.40
N ASP A 74 9.21 4.83 18.88
CA ASP A 74 9.19 4.29 20.23
C ASP A 74 8.47 2.93 20.32
N GLY A 75 8.42 2.40 21.53
CA GLY A 75 7.80 1.10 21.82
C GLY A 75 6.26 1.09 21.80
N ASN A 76 5.59 2.15 21.35
CA ASN A 76 4.13 2.20 21.24
C ASN A 76 3.67 2.17 19.76
N ALA A 77 4.58 1.87 18.85
CA ALA A 77 4.25 1.77 17.44
C ALA A 77 3.41 0.51 17.16
N GLU A 78 2.40 0.65 16.32
CA GLU A 78 1.43 -0.38 16.01
C GLU A 78 1.04 -0.31 14.53
N LEU A 79 0.91 -1.46 13.89
CA LEU A 79 0.23 -1.60 12.60
C LEU A 79 -1.18 -2.13 12.86
N SER A 80 -2.18 -1.46 12.32
CA SER A 80 -3.56 -1.94 12.26
C SER A 80 -4.05 -1.95 10.81
N TRP A 81 -4.94 -2.89 10.51
CA TRP A 81 -5.61 -3.00 9.20
C TRP A 81 -6.87 -3.83 9.35
N ALA A 82 -7.68 -3.86 8.31
CA ALA A 82 -8.78 -4.81 8.18
C ALA A 82 -8.56 -5.68 6.95
N SER A 83 -8.97 -6.95 6.99
CA SER A 83 -8.87 -7.87 5.87
C SER A 83 -10.05 -8.81 5.79
N ALA A 84 -10.36 -9.29 4.59
CA ALA A 84 -11.34 -10.33 4.36
C ALA A 84 -10.89 -11.24 3.20
N PRO A 85 -10.98 -12.58 3.33
CA PRO A 85 -10.99 -13.45 2.16
C PRO A 85 -12.32 -13.28 1.43
N TYR A 86 -12.33 -13.45 0.11
CA TYR A 86 -13.59 -13.39 -0.65
C TYR A 86 -14.63 -14.36 -0.08
N GLN A 87 -14.21 -15.55 0.23
CA GLN A 87 -15.09 -16.60 0.74
C GLN A 87 -14.38 -17.52 1.75
N GLY A 88 -15.19 -18.29 2.47
CA GLY A 88 -14.73 -19.35 3.35
C GLY A 88 -15.85 -20.33 3.71
N PRO A 89 -15.50 -21.51 4.25
CA PRO A 89 -14.16 -22.08 4.44
C PRO A 89 -13.48 -22.56 3.15
N ARG A 90 -14.28 -22.87 2.11
CA ARG A 90 -13.75 -23.39 0.85
C ARG A 90 -13.11 -22.26 0.03
N TYR A 91 -11.89 -22.50 -0.45
CA TYR A 91 -11.09 -21.52 -1.18
C TYR A 91 -10.87 -20.22 -0.37
N MET A 92 -10.60 -20.38 0.91
CA MET A 92 -10.30 -19.27 1.79
C MET A 92 -8.84 -18.88 1.62
N ASP A 93 -8.64 -17.68 1.07
CA ASP A 93 -7.31 -17.10 0.92
C ASP A 93 -6.69 -16.72 2.28
N GLY A 94 -5.38 -16.89 2.36
CA GLY A 94 -4.52 -16.34 3.39
C GLY A 94 -3.58 -15.27 2.82
N TYR A 95 -2.76 -14.71 3.66
CA TYR A 95 -1.68 -13.79 3.29
C TYR A 95 -0.70 -13.63 4.44
N THR A 96 0.46 -13.08 4.14
CA THR A 96 1.50 -12.86 5.14
C THR A 96 1.85 -11.38 5.26
N VAL A 97 1.97 -10.85 6.49
CA VAL A 97 2.53 -9.53 6.75
C VAL A 97 3.96 -9.68 7.23
N LEU A 98 4.88 -9.09 6.48
CA LEU A 98 6.31 -9.26 6.64
C LEU A 98 7.01 -7.92 6.92
N VAL A 99 8.18 -7.98 7.57
CA VAL A 99 9.04 -6.81 7.79
C VAL A 99 10.44 -7.05 7.22
N SER A 100 10.98 -5.99 6.62
CA SER A 100 12.40 -5.84 6.32
C SER A 100 12.97 -4.65 7.09
N THR A 101 14.14 -4.82 7.67
CA THR A 101 14.91 -3.74 8.30
C THR A 101 16.06 -3.22 7.43
N THR A 102 16.15 -3.67 6.18
CA THR A 102 17.26 -3.34 5.28
C THR A 102 16.83 -2.57 4.05
N ASN A 103 15.89 -3.09 3.27
CA ASN A 103 15.37 -2.47 2.04
C ASN A 103 14.02 -3.06 1.65
N ASN A 104 13.40 -2.54 0.58
CA ASN A 104 12.09 -2.95 0.07
C ASN A 104 12.15 -3.74 -1.26
N ASP A 105 13.30 -4.27 -1.64
CA ASP A 105 13.45 -4.98 -2.90
C ASP A 105 13.01 -6.45 -2.77
N ALA A 106 11.75 -6.72 -3.03
CA ALA A 106 11.19 -8.08 -3.04
C ALA A 106 11.55 -8.90 -4.30
N THR A 107 12.27 -8.30 -5.28
CA THR A 107 12.65 -8.99 -6.51
C THR A 107 13.89 -9.86 -6.35
N VAL A 108 14.67 -9.65 -5.31
CA VAL A 108 15.89 -10.42 -5.03
C VAL A 108 15.58 -11.73 -4.31
N SER A 109 16.46 -12.73 -4.48
CA SER A 109 16.31 -14.01 -3.77
C SER A 109 17.60 -14.32 -2.99
N PRO A 110 17.52 -14.58 -1.65
CA PRO A 110 16.33 -14.43 -0.82
C PRO A 110 15.90 -12.96 -0.68
N HIS A 111 14.59 -12.73 -0.59
CA HIS A 111 14.08 -11.37 -0.35
C HIS A 111 14.40 -10.87 1.07
N PRO A 112 14.47 -9.54 1.29
CA PRO A 112 14.90 -8.97 2.57
C PRO A 112 13.84 -9.00 3.68
N PHE A 113 12.62 -9.39 3.38
CA PHE A 113 11.52 -9.48 4.34
C PHE A 113 11.62 -10.79 5.12
N THR A 114 12.29 -10.76 6.27
CA THR A 114 12.66 -11.96 7.05
C THR A 114 11.82 -12.17 8.29
N ASP A 115 11.15 -11.12 8.77
CA ASP A 115 10.37 -11.17 10.00
C ASP A 115 8.88 -11.23 9.64
N THR A 116 8.18 -12.23 10.17
CA THR A 116 6.74 -12.36 10.01
C THR A 116 6.02 -11.69 11.17
N LEU A 117 5.18 -10.70 10.88
CA LEU A 117 4.32 -10.05 11.87
C LEU A 117 2.98 -10.77 12.03
N PHE A 118 2.45 -11.25 10.91
CA PHE A 118 1.15 -11.88 10.86
C PHE A 118 1.10 -12.85 9.68
N HIS A 119 0.40 -13.95 9.87
CA HIS A 119 0.11 -14.90 8.81
C HIS A 119 -1.34 -15.35 8.95
N ALA A 120 -2.18 -15.00 7.98
CA ALA A 120 -3.54 -15.50 7.88
C ALA A 120 -3.50 -16.90 7.25
N ALA A 121 -4.16 -17.85 7.89
CA ALA A 121 -4.26 -19.20 7.35
C ALA A 121 -5.12 -19.24 6.09
N GLU A 122 -4.72 -20.06 5.14
CA GLU A 122 -5.49 -20.39 3.94
C GLU A 122 -6.04 -21.83 4.01
N MET A 123 -7.02 -22.14 3.19
CA MET A 123 -7.48 -23.49 3.03
C MET A 123 -6.51 -24.28 2.12
N ILE A 124 -5.80 -25.26 2.69
CA ILE A 124 -4.84 -26.09 1.95
C ILE A 124 -5.39 -27.47 1.57
N GLY A 125 -6.61 -27.78 1.93
CA GLY A 125 -7.24 -29.02 1.56
C GLY A 125 -8.72 -29.11 1.89
N SER A 126 -9.48 -29.69 1.00
CA SER A 126 -10.88 -30.00 1.18
C SER A 126 -11.15 -31.44 0.82
N PRO A 127 -12.15 -32.08 1.43
CA PRO A 127 -12.51 -33.48 1.13
C PRO A 127 -13.26 -33.63 -0.20
N GLY A 128 -13.23 -32.62 -1.07
CA GLY A 128 -13.99 -32.60 -2.31
C GLY A 128 -15.41 -32.04 -2.14
N THR A 129 -16.42 -32.72 -2.65
CA THR A 129 -17.81 -32.23 -2.69
C THR A 129 -18.60 -32.38 -1.37
N GLY A 130 -17.92 -32.50 -0.24
CA GLY A 130 -18.59 -32.64 1.07
C GLY A 130 -19.01 -31.31 1.67
N THR A 131 -20.08 -31.32 2.45
CA THR A 131 -20.60 -30.16 3.21
C THR A 131 -20.09 -30.13 4.65
N ASP A 132 -19.31 -31.12 5.07
CA ASP A 132 -18.76 -31.20 6.42
C ASP A 132 -17.47 -30.36 6.51
N ILE A 133 -17.61 -29.13 6.97
CA ILE A 133 -16.51 -28.17 7.12
C ILE A 133 -15.46 -28.63 8.15
N SER A 134 -15.79 -29.53 9.06
CA SER A 134 -14.83 -30.08 10.01
C SER A 134 -13.73 -30.93 9.33
N THR A 135 -13.92 -31.25 8.06
CA THR A 135 -12.98 -32.02 7.27
C THR A 135 -12.03 -31.12 6.42
N TYR A 136 -12.23 -29.81 6.42
CA TYR A 136 -11.30 -28.89 5.76
C TYR A 136 -10.01 -28.77 6.56
N THR A 137 -8.90 -28.56 5.87
CA THR A 137 -7.59 -28.31 6.47
C THR A 137 -7.07 -26.94 6.07
N PHE A 138 -6.41 -26.28 7.01
CA PHE A 138 -5.86 -24.94 6.84
C PHE A 138 -4.36 -24.97 7.11
N SER A 139 -3.63 -24.03 6.51
CA SER A 139 -2.24 -23.79 6.86
C SER A 139 -2.10 -23.34 8.31
N ASP A 140 -0.90 -23.45 8.86
CA ASP A 140 -0.61 -22.79 10.15
C ASP A 140 -0.78 -21.27 9.99
N GLY A 141 -1.33 -20.62 11.00
CA GLY A 141 -1.55 -19.17 10.99
C GLY A 141 -2.77 -18.77 11.80
N TYR A 142 -3.10 -17.48 11.66
CA TYR A 142 -4.32 -16.94 12.27
C TYR A 142 -5.54 -17.47 11.53
N ILE A 143 -6.42 -18.08 12.27
CA ILE A 143 -7.78 -18.41 11.88
C ILE A 143 -8.67 -17.61 12.83
N HIS A 144 -9.90 -17.36 12.48
CA HIS A 144 -10.82 -16.56 13.30
C HIS A 144 -10.92 -17.07 14.75
N ALA A 145 -11.18 -16.16 15.67
CA ALA A 145 -11.05 -16.38 17.12
C ALA A 145 -11.81 -17.59 17.70
N ASN A 146 -12.90 -18.02 17.05
CA ASN A 146 -13.74 -19.14 17.49
C ASN A 146 -13.50 -20.44 16.71
N GLY A 147 -12.37 -20.55 16.02
CA GLY A 147 -12.03 -21.72 15.21
C GLY A 147 -11.57 -21.31 13.80
N TYR A 148 -11.87 -22.10 12.79
CA TYR A 148 -11.49 -21.80 11.42
C TYR A 148 -12.36 -20.74 10.75
N LEU A 149 -13.58 -20.46 11.30
CA LEU A 149 -14.43 -19.35 10.88
C LEU A 149 -15.07 -18.68 12.09
N ASP A 150 -14.98 -17.36 12.16
CA ASP A 150 -15.80 -16.57 13.07
C ASP A 150 -17.06 -16.13 12.33
N SER A 151 -18.22 -16.60 12.78
CA SER A 151 -19.51 -16.27 12.19
C SER A 151 -19.80 -14.76 12.14
N MET A 152 -19.05 -13.94 12.90
CA MET A 152 -19.18 -12.50 12.88
C MET A 152 -18.58 -11.87 11.62
N TYR A 153 -17.61 -12.53 10.97
CA TYR A 153 -16.91 -12.02 9.80
C TYR A 153 -17.24 -12.79 8.51
N PHE A 154 -18.29 -13.60 8.53
CA PHE A 154 -18.78 -14.28 7.32
C PHE A 154 -20.30 -14.25 7.29
N ILE A 155 -20.85 -13.97 6.11
CA ILE A 155 -22.29 -13.94 5.90
C ILE A 155 -22.66 -14.78 4.67
N HIS A 156 -23.76 -15.51 4.78
CA HIS A 156 -24.30 -16.25 3.65
C HIS A 156 -24.95 -15.31 2.63
N PRO A 157 -24.59 -15.38 1.34
CA PRO A 157 -25.13 -14.48 0.31
C PRO A 157 -26.66 -14.54 0.21
N GLY A 158 -27.30 -13.38 0.37
CA GLY A 158 -28.76 -13.24 0.22
C GLY A 158 -29.58 -13.51 1.48
N GLU A 159 -28.95 -13.75 2.61
CA GLU A 159 -29.63 -13.88 3.91
C GLU A 159 -28.98 -12.96 4.94
N ASP A 160 -29.78 -12.33 5.79
CA ASP A 160 -29.31 -11.59 6.97
C ASP A 160 -28.82 -12.56 8.08
N THR A 161 -28.53 -13.80 7.74
CA THR A 161 -28.14 -14.83 8.69
C THR A 161 -26.68 -15.17 8.51
N LEU A 162 -26.00 -15.04 9.61
CA LEU A 162 -24.66 -15.51 9.84
C LEU A 162 -24.51 -16.97 9.38
N PHE A 163 -23.28 -17.29 8.96
CA PHE A 163 -22.73 -18.58 8.68
C PHE A 163 -23.55 -19.76 9.25
N THR A 164 -23.89 -20.70 8.42
CA THR A 164 -24.31 -22.03 8.84
C THR A 164 -23.20 -23.03 8.55
N ASP A 165 -22.93 -23.90 9.49
CA ASP A 165 -21.90 -24.95 9.40
C ASP A 165 -22.14 -25.99 8.29
N THR A 166 -23.19 -25.82 7.50
CA THR A 166 -23.52 -26.65 6.35
C THR A 166 -23.14 -26.02 5.01
N GLU A 167 -22.79 -24.73 5.00
CA GLU A 167 -22.46 -24.02 3.77
C GLU A 167 -20.95 -23.98 3.55
N THR A 168 -20.53 -24.25 2.33
CA THR A 168 -19.11 -24.18 1.94
C THR A 168 -18.72 -22.84 1.33
N PHE A 169 -19.69 -21.94 1.19
CA PHE A 169 -19.51 -20.62 0.61
C PHE A 169 -20.20 -19.57 1.48
N ASN A 170 -19.40 -18.82 2.18
CA ASN A 170 -19.80 -17.62 2.91
C ASN A 170 -18.88 -16.50 2.51
N LEU A 171 -19.41 -15.30 2.30
CA LEU A 171 -18.60 -14.11 1.97
C LEU A 171 -17.87 -13.59 3.20
N GLY A 172 -16.61 -13.26 3.06
CA GLY A 172 -15.84 -12.61 4.12
C GLY A 172 -16.27 -11.17 4.36
N GLN A 173 -16.17 -10.73 5.60
CA GLN A 173 -16.28 -9.34 6.02
C GLN A 173 -14.94 -8.87 6.56
N LEU A 174 -14.65 -7.60 6.42
CA LEU A 174 -13.42 -6.98 6.92
C LEU A 174 -13.26 -7.19 8.41
N GLU A 175 -12.31 -8.03 8.80
CA GLU A 175 -11.91 -8.29 10.17
C GLU A 175 -10.73 -7.39 10.56
N PRO A 176 -10.82 -6.65 11.68
CA PRO A 176 -9.74 -5.80 12.13
C PRO A 176 -8.61 -6.62 12.77
N HIS A 177 -7.38 -6.26 12.42
CA HIS A 177 -6.16 -6.84 12.97
C HIS A 177 -5.25 -5.75 13.51
N THR A 178 -4.40 -6.13 14.46
CA THR A 178 -3.42 -5.24 15.08
C THR A 178 -2.17 -6.03 15.46
N VAL A 179 -0.99 -5.47 15.18
CA VAL A 179 0.29 -6.03 15.60
C VAL A 179 1.19 -4.94 16.17
N ASP A 180 1.93 -5.31 17.23
CA ASP A 180 2.88 -4.44 17.90
C ASP A 180 4.18 -4.36 17.10
N LEU A 181 4.70 -3.14 16.92
CA LEU A 181 5.96 -2.85 16.24
C LEU A 181 7.06 -2.41 17.22
N ALA A 182 6.86 -2.54 18.53
CA ALA A 182 7.80 -2.11 19.57
C ALA A 182 9.22 -2.71 19.42
N ALA A 183 9.31 -3.93 18.87
CA ALA A 183 10.60 -4.58 18.63
C ALA A 183 11.49 -3.82 17.62
N TYR A 184 10.91 -2.93 16.83
CA TYR A 184 11.58 -2.13 15.81
C TYR A 184 11.85 -0.69 16.25
N ALA A 185 11.63 -0.34 17.52
CA ALA A 185 11.84 1.01 18.03
C ALA A 185 13.24 1.54 17.70
N GLY A 186 13.30 2.74 17.14
CA GLY A 186 14.53 3.38 16.67
C GLY A 186 15.05 2.88 15.32
N GLN A 187 14.37 1.95 14.65
CA GLN A 187 14.76 1.41 13.35
C GLN A 187 13.91 1.96 12.22
N THR A 188 14.49 1.97 11.03
CA THR A 188 13.72 2.13 9.78
C THR A 188 13.32 0.75 9.29
N ILE A 189 12.02 0.57 9.02
CA ILE A 189 11.47 -0.69 8.51
C ILE A 189 10.66 -0.48 7.24
N TYR A 190 10.45 -1.59 6.54
CA TYR A 190 9.52 -1.70 5.41
C TYR A 190 8.53 -2.82 5.76
N ILE A 191 7.25 -2.56 5.63
CA ILE A 191 6.19 -3.55 5.88
C ILE A 191 5.63 -3.98 4.52
N ALA A 192 5.44 -5.28 4.34
CA ALA A 192 4.85 -5.85 3.14
C ALA A 192 3.65 -6.73 3.47
N PHE A 193 2.59 -6.58 2.70
CA PHE A 193 1.51 -7.55 2.60
C PHE A 193 1.82 -8.43 1.39
N LEU A 194 2.06 -9.69 1.62
CA LEU A 194 2.30 -10.70 0.60
C LEU A 194 1.08 -11.60 0.49
N HIS A 195 0.44 -11.59 -0.66
CA HIS A 195 -0.59 -12.55 -0.99
C HIS A 195 0.05 -13.72 -1.72
N ASP A 196 0.19 -14.83 -1.02
CA ASP A 196 0.90 -16.04 -1.41
C ASP A 196 0.03 -17.32 -1.29
N SER A 197 -1.29 -17.16 -1.27
CA SER A 197 -2.23 -18.29 -1.27
C SER A 197 -2.19 -19.11 -2.55
N GLU A 198 -2.44 -20.41 -2.42
CA GLU A 198 -2.46 -21.37 -3.52
C GLU A 198 -3.85 -21.45 -4.15
N ASP A 199 -4.01 -20.95 -5.39
CA ASP A 199 -5.18 -21.17 -6.29
C ASP A 199 -6.56 -21.15 -5.60
N ASP A 200 -6.75 -20.23 -4.66
CA ASP A 200 -8.02 -20.06 -3.97
C ASP A 200 -8.92 -19.02 -4.67
N ASN A 201 -8.98 -17.77 -4.21
CA ASN A 201 -9.84 -16.77 -4.84
C ASN A 201 -9.25 -15.35 -4.74
N LEU A 202 -9.72 -14.58 -3.79
CA LEU A 202 -9.41 -13.16 -3.61
C LEU A 202 -9.31 -12.81 -2.14
N ILE A 203 -8.45 -11.83 -1.86
CA ILE A 203 -8.40 -11.16 -0.56
C ILE A 203 -8.56 -9.66 -0.73
N GLU A 204 -9.16 -8.99 0.25
CA GLU A 204 -9.20 -7.54 0.35
C GLU A 204 -8.59 -7.04 1.65
N LEU A 205 -8.02 -5.82 1.56
CA LEU A 205 -7.45 -5.07 2.67
C LEU A 205 -8.05 -3.66 2.71
N ASP A 206 -8.24 -3.15 3.93
CA ASP A 206 -8.67 -1.78 4.17
C ASP A 206 -8.06 -1.25 5.48
N ASP A 207 -8.26 0.04 5.75
CA ASP A 207 -7.89 0.72 7.00
C ASP A 207 -6.44 0.49 7.45
N ILE A 208 -5.48 0.35 6.50
CA ILE A 208 -4.07 0.16 6.83
C ILE A 208 -3.53 1.43 7.49
N LEU A 209 -3.20 1.34 8.77
CA LEU A 209 -2.69 2.44 9.59
C LEU A 209 -1.45 2.00 10.37
N VAL A 210 -0.40 2.80 10.33
CA VAL A 210 0.75 2.63 11.21
C VAL A 210 0.88 3.84 12.12
N THR A 211 0.88 3.60 13.43
CA THR A 211 1.04 4.62 14.47
C THR A 211 2.44 4.55 15.09
N GLY A 212 2.83 5.59 15.83
CA GLY A 212 4.16 5.62 16.49
C GLY A 212 5.33 5.69 15.51
N THR A 213 5.09 6.25 14.33
CA THR A 213 6.11 6.41 13.29
C THR A 213 6.38 7.88 12.99
N LEU A 214 7.60 8.15 12.52
CA LEU A 214 7.89 9.34 11.73
C LEU A 214 8.06 8.92 10.27
N PRO A 215 7.63 9.76 9.31
CA PRO A 215 8.02 9.52 7.94
C PRO A 215 9.56 9.49 7.87
N VAL A 216 10.12 8.51 7.17
CA VAL A 216 11.55 8.51 6.87
C VAL A 216 11.78 9.62 5.86
N ILE A 217 12.19 10.75 6.38
CA ILE A 217 12.71 11.83 5.56
C ILE A 217 14.16 11.45 5.33
N SER A 218 14.48 10.98 4.14
CA SER A 218 15.86 10.80 3.74
C SER A 218 16.52 12.19 3.76
N THR A 219 17.38 12.42 4.77
CA THR A 219 17.97 13.73 5.03
C THR A 219 19.23 14.00 4.22
N ASP A 220 19.57 13.13 3.27
CA ASP A 220 20.93 13.14 2.76
C ASP A 220 21.24 14.23 1.75
N LYS A 221 20.25 14.92 1.14
CA LYS A 221 20.53 15.93 0.10
C LYS A 221 19.69 17.20 0.11
N ILE A 222 18.49 17.20 0.71
CA ILE A 222 17.65 18.39 0.85
C ILE A 222 17.20 18.51 2.31
N SER A 223 17.55 19.60 2.98
CA SER A 223 17.19 19.82 4.38
C SER A 223 15.76 20.34 4.53
N GLU A 224 14.95 19.63 5.30
CA GLU A 224 13.60 20.09 5.68
C GLU A 224 13.64 21.20 6.73
N GLU A 225 14.66 21.23 7.56
CA GLU A 225 14.85 22.24 8.63
C GLU A 225 15.28 23.61 8.08
N ILE A 226 15.86 23.67 6.90
CA ILE A 226 16.34 24.90 6.28
C ILE A 226 15.56 25.20 4.98
N GLY A 227 14.23 25.09 5.09
CA GLY A 227 13.36 25.96 4.39
C GLY A 227 13.13 25.73 2.91
N LEU A 228 12.40 24.69 2.50
CA LEU A 228 11.65 24.83 1.25
C LEU A 228 10.60 25.93 1.44
N GLU A 229 10.87 27.12 0.92
CA GLU A 229 9.98 28.28 1.01
C GLU A 229 9.50 28.69 -0.38
N VAL A 230 8.24 29.10 -0.44
CA VAL A 230 7.60 29.61 -1.66
C VAL A 230 6.99 30.96 -1.40
N PHE A 231 7.48 31.98 -2.10
CA PHE A 231 6.96 33.35 -1.97
C PHE A 231 7.04 34.11 -3.31
N PRO A 232 6.20 35.15 -3.50
CA PRO A 232 5.05 35.49 -2.67
C PRO A 232 3.99 34.38 -2.70
N ASN A 233 3.30 34.23 -1.57
CA ASN A 233 2.12 33.39 -1.47
C ASN A 233 1.03 34.16 -0.72
N PRO A 234 -0.05 34.60 -1.40
CA PRO A 234 -0.46 34.31 -2.80
C PRO A 234 0.44 34.95 -3.87
N ALA A 235 0.53 34.29 -5.02
CA ALA A 235 1.32 34.65 -6.17
C ALA A 235 0.48 35.21 -7.32
N ARG A 236 1.05 36.12 -8.12
CA ARG A 236 0.42 36.61 -9.35
C ARG A 236 1.17 36.10 -10.61
N ASP A 237 2.37 36.59 -10.86
CA ASP A 237 3.09 36.31 -12.09
C ASP A 237 4.19 35.27 -11.92
N PHE A 238 4.74 35.17 -10.71
CA PHE A 238 5.82 34.22 -10.39
C PHE A 238 5.80 33.84 -8.92
N VAL A 239 6.47 32.75 -8.61
CA VAL A 239 6.90 32.35 -7.26
C VAL A 239 8.42 32.18 -7.26
N LEU A 240 9.04 32.47 -6.15
CA LEU A 240 10.41 32.13 -5.83
C LEU A 240 10.39 30.92 -4.91
N LEU A 241 11.14 29.92 -5.27
CA LEU A 241 11.34 28.70 -4.53
C LEU A 241 12.74 28.75 -3.92
N ASN A 242 12.82 28.90 -2.61
CA ASN A 242 14.06 28.81 -1.86
C ASN A 242 14.23 27.39 -1.31
N TYR A 243 15.41 26.87 -1.43
CA TYR A 243 15.78 25.56 -0.88
C TYR A 243 17.27 25.49 -0.63
N GLU A 244 17.69 24.60 0.27
CA GLU A 244 19.10 24.32 0.52
C GLU A 244 19.47 22.92 0.05
N VAL A 245 20.67 22.77 -0.46
CA VAL A 245 21.25 21.50 -0.90
C VAL A 245 22.49 21.21 -0.08
N ILE A 246 22.53 20.07 0.61
CA ILE A 246 23.65 19.69 1.48
C ILE A 246 24.85 19.25 0.65
N GLU A 247 24.63 18.46 -0.40
CA GLU A 247 25.65 18.00 -1.33
C GLU A 247 25.24 18.31 -2.78
N ALA A 248 26.21 18.55 -3.65
CA ALA A 248 25.94 18.86 -5.05
C ALA A 248 25.16 17.73 -5.72
N THR A 249 23.99 18.06 -6.28
CA THR A 249 23.08 17.08 -6.90
C THR A 249 22.26 17.73 -8.03
N ASP A 250 21.74 16.90 -8.91
CA ASP A 250 20.75 17.32 -9.89
C ASP A 250 19.35 17.19 -9.29
N ILE A 251 18.58 18.26 -9.39
CA ILE A 251 17.20 18.30 -8.92
C ILE A 251 16.22 18.48 -10.08
N SER A 252 15.01 18.02 -9.89
CA SER A 252 13.87 18.42 -10.72
C SER A 252 12.86 19.19 -9.88
N VAL A 253 12.27 20.23 -10.49
CA VAL A 253 11.20 21.02 -9.88
C VAL A 253 9.96 20.83 -10.73
N GLN A 254 8.87 20.43 -10.11
CA GLN A 254 7.59 20.16 -10.76
C GLN A 254 6.48 20.97 -10.10
N VAL A 255 5.53 21.45 -10.88
CA VAL A 255 4.35 22.16 -10.38
C VAL A 255 3.10 21.40 -10.80
N PHE A 256 2.26 21.09 -9.84
CA PHE A 256 0.99 20.38 -10.04
C PHE A 256 -0.19 21.23 -9.61
N ASP A 257 -1.32 21.08 -10.28
CA ASP A 257 -2.60 21.59 -9.77
C ASP A 257 -3.19 20.64 -8.71
N MET A 258 -4.35 21.00 -8.15
CA MET A 258 -5.00 20.21 -7.10
C MET A 258 -5.60 18.89 -7.61
N GLN A 259 -5.67 18.68 -8.91
CA GLN A 259 -6.06 17.43 -9.56
C GLN A 259 -4.86 16.53 -9.89
N GLY A 260 -3.65 16.92 -9.46
CA GLY A 260 -2.42 16.18 -9.73
C GLY A 260 -1.89 16.33 -11.16
N ARG A 261 -2.48 17.23 -11.96
CA ARG A 261 -2.04 17.47 -13.32
C ARG A 261 -0.75 18.31 -13.31
N LEU A 262 0.29 17.84 -14.03
CA LEU A 262 1.55 18.53 -14.18
C LEU A 262 1.34 19.82 -15.01
N MET A 263 1.65 20.96 -14.39
CA MET A 263 1.54 22.28 -14.99
C MET A 263 2.87 22.75 -15.60
N GLN A 264 3.97 22.43 -14.91
CA GLN A 264 5.32 22.84 -15.34
C GLN A 264 6.36 21.91 -14.75
N VAL A 265 7.47 21.71 -15.49
CA VAL A 265 8.61 20.91 -15.03
C VAL A 265 9.93 21.59 -15.44
N TYR A 266 10.90 21.57 -14.53
CA TYR A 266 12.29 21.94 -14.74
C TYR A 266 13.14 20.71 -14.37
N ASN A 267 13.76 20.10 -15.37
CA ASN A 267 14.63 18.94 -15.17
C ASN A 267 16.10 19.36 -15.14
N ASN A 268 16.92 18.58 -14.45
CA ASN A 268 18.36 18.72 -14.39
C ASN A 268 18.82 20.12 -13.95
N VAL A 269 18.15 20.67 -12.94
CA VAL A 269 18.63 21.89 -12.29
C VAL A 269 19.80 21.47 -11.40
N SER A 270 21.03 21.63 -11.94
CA SER A 270 22.24 21.29 -11.19
C SER A 270 22.43 22.29 -10.06
N SER A 271 22.56 21.79 -8.83
CA SER A 271 22.71 22.61 -7.64
C SER A 271 23.97 22.19 -6.88
N ALA A 272 24.84 23.15 -6.61
CA ALA A 272 25.95 22.95 -5.67
C ALA A 272 25.42 22.90 -4.24
N ALA A 273 26.24 22.49 -3.27
CA ALA A 273 25.86 22.58 -1.86
C ALA A 273 25.64 24.05 -1.47
N GLY A 274 24.60 24.29 -0.64
CA GLY A 274 24.22 25.61 -0.12
C GLY A 274 22.80 26.05 -0.50
N GLU A 275 22.50 27.31 -0.22
CA GLU A 275 21.19 27.92 -0.48
C GLU A 275 20.99 28.24 -1.96
N HIS A 276 19.80 27.96 -2.45
CA HIS A 276 19.41 28.21 -3.83
C HIS A 276 18.05 28.89 -3.92
N GLN A 277 17.87 29.67 -4.98
CA GLN A 277 16.59 30.27 -5.31
C GLN A 277 16.24 29.99 -6.77
N HIS A 278 15.05 29.39 -7.00
CA HIS A 278 14.54 29.12 -8.34
C HIS A 278 13.26 29.92 -8.59
N ARG A 279 13.21 30.65 -9.70
CA ARG A 279 12.06 31.44 -10.11
C ARG A 279 11.17 30.66 -11.06
N ILE A 280 9.90 30.48 -10.67
CA ILE A 280 8.87 29.78 -11.43
C ILE A 280 7.87 30.82 -11.96
N ASN A 281 7.68 30.88 -13.28
CA ASN A 281 6.67 31.74 -13.88
C ASN A 281 5.30 31.05 -13.83
N VAL A 282 4.33 31.69 -13.16
CA VAL A 282 2.96 31.19 -13.00
C VAL A 282 1.92 32.15 -13.61
N SER A 283 2.32 33.12 -14.42
CA SER A 283 1.43 34.13 -15.02
C SER A 283 0.30 33.50 -15.86
N ASN A 284 0.57 32.38 -16.52
CA ASN A 284 -0.39 31.67 -17.35
C ASN A 284 -1.21 30.59 -16.61
N PHE A 285 -1.01 30.45 -15.30
CA PHE A 285 -1.77 29.48 -14.52
C PHE A 285 -3.14 30.04 -14.16
N PRO A 286 -4.21 29.24 -14.24
CA PRO A 286 -5.49 29.60 -13.68
C PRO A 286 -5.41 30.00 -12.19
N VAL A 287 -6.32 30.83 -11.73
CA VAL A 287 -6.46 31.12 -10.29
C VAL A 287 -6.77 29.82 -9.54
N GLY A 288 -6.03 29.51 -8.48
CA GLY A 288 -6.21 28.26 -7.73
C GLY A 288 -5.04 27.92 -6.82
N ASN A 289 -5.12 26.72 -6.22
CA ASN A 289 -4.06 26.16 -5.40
C ASN A 289 -3.16 25.25 -6.25
N TYR A 290 -1.88 25.27 -5.95
CA TYR A 290 -0.84 24.50 -6.65
C TYR A 290 0.15 23.92 -5.65
N ASN A 291 0.73 22.78 -5.99
CA ASN A 291 1.84 22.17 -5.27
C ASN A 291 3.12 22.27 -6.10
N ILE A 292 4.18 22.78 -5.51
CA ILE A 292 5.54 22.68 -6.05
C ILE A 292 6.20 21.47 -5.39
N VAL A 293 6.86 20.67 -6.19
CA VAL A 293 7.58 19.47 -5.76
C VAL A 293 9.01 19.57 -6.25
N ILE A 294 9.96 19.39 -5.34
CA ILE A 294 11.38 19.18 -5.67
C ILE A 294 11.70 17.69 -5.50
N ASN A 295 12.36 17.12 -6.50
CA ASN A 295 12.92 15.78 -6.42
C ASN A 295 14.43 15.86 -6.61
N ALA A 296 15.18 15.16 -5.74
CA ALA A 296 16.62 15.01 -5.82
C ALA A 296 16.99 13.56 -5.41
N GLU A 297 17.51 12.76 -6.33
CA GLU A 297 18.01 11.41 -6.10
C GLU A 297 17.11 10.54 -5.20
N GLY A 298 15.80 10.52 -5.50
CA GLY A 298 14.81 9.74 -4.73
C GLY A 298 14.18 10.47 -3.54
N GLN A 299 14.65 11.67 -3.22
CA GLN A 299 14.03 12.52 -2.20
C GLN A 299 12.98 13.45 -2.82
N ARG A 300 11.89 13.70 -2.11
CA ARG A 300 10.81 14.55 -2.58
C ARG A 300 10.32 15.48 -1.47
N LEU A 301 10.43 16.79 -1.72
CA LEU A 301 9.83 17.81 -0.87
C LEU A 301 8.72 18.54 -1.63
N SER A 302 7.69 18.96 -0.92
CA SER A 302 6.59 19.71 -1.53
C SER A 302 6.15 20.90 -0.70
N LYS A 303 5.70 21.95 -1.41
CA LYS A 303 5.14 23.15 -0.80
C LYS A 303 3.96 23.66 -1.61
N ARG A 304 2.92 24.12 -0.92
CA ARG A 304 1.71 24.69 -1.57
C ARG A 304 1.82 26.19 -1.72
N PHE A 305 1.29 26.71 -2.84
CA PHE A 305 1.03 28.13 -3.01
C PHE A 305 -0.33 28.38 -3.66
N ILE A 306 -0.80 29.64 -3.53
CA ILE A 306 -2.07 30.11 -4.08
C ILE A 306 -1.74 31.06 -5.23
N LYS A 307 -2.30 30.81 -6.43
CA LYS A 307 -2.28 31.70 -7.59
C LYS A 307 -3.54 32.58 -7.57
N GLN A 308 -3.33 33.89 -7.65
CA GLN A 308 -4.38 34.93 -7.78
C GLN A 308 -4.45 35.51 -9.19
#